data_e1155d0c66ee18fd7db2ffb9ded6c56f
#
_entry.id   e1155d0c66ee18fd7db2ffb9ded6c56f
#
_cell.length_a   1.000
_cell.length_b   1.000
_cell.length_c   1.000
_cell.angle_alpha   90.00
_cell.angle_beta   90.00
_cell.angle_gamma   90.00
#
_symmetry.space_group_name_H-M   'P 1'
#
loop_
_entity.id
_entity.type
_entity.pdbx_description
1 polymer ?
#
loop_
_entity_poly.entity_id
_entity_poly.type
_entity_poly.pdbx_seq_one_letter_code
_entity_poly.pdbx_strand_id
1 'polypeptide(L)'
;MRVFPIKEVSDIGRKYNIPLIMDNTAAPIICKPIEHGAAVVIHSLTKYIGGHGTAVAGSIVDSGNFDWTADPKRQPLFNEPDDSYGGVVWGKAVPELTGANVPFAVRARVCLLRDLGSALAPDNAFAIIQGLETVVLRMKQHCENAEKVVNFLKKHKEITKVIYSTEHDKKISDRATKYLSGGNGPMVGIELKGGIEAGKKFIESLKMFYHVANIGDARSLAIHPASTTHSQLNEKELAASGVTQSYVRLCIGCLLYTSPSPRD
;
A
#
# COMPACT_ATOMS: atom_id res chain seq x y z
N MET A 1 -10.67 5.34 1.78
CA MET A 1 -10.06 4.63 0.64
C MET A 1 -10.22 5.48 -0.61
N ARG A 2 -9.20 6.26 -0.96
CA ARG A 2 -9.24 7.11 -2.16
C ARG A 2 -8.09 6.72 -3.07
N VAL A 3 -8.35 6.63 -4.38
CA VAL A 3 -7.30 6.36 -5.35
C VAL A 3 -6.55 7.66 -5.66
N PHE A 4 -5.22 7.60 -5.59
CA PHE A 4 -4.34 8.74 -5.82
C PHE A 4 -4.32 9.13 -7.31
N PRO A 5 -4.28 10.43 -7.66
CA PRO A 5 -4.22 10.89 -9.05
C PRO A 5 -2.80 10.75 -9.63
N ILE A 6 -2.40 9.52 -9.97
CA ILE A 6 -1.02 9.15 -10.28
C ILE A 6 -0.46 9.97 -11.45
N LYS A 7 -1.15 9.91 -12.59
CA LYS A 7 -0.69 10.57 -13.83
C LYS A 7 -0.58 12.09 -13.65
N GLU A 8 -1.59 12.69 -13.04
CA GLU A 8 -1.67 14.13 -12.85
C GLU A 8 -0.53 14.64 -11.96
N VAL A 9 -0.21 13.93 -10.88
CA VAL A 9 0.90 14.30 -9.98
C VAL A 9 2.25 14.00 -10.63
N SER A 10 2.37 12.88 -11.35
CA SER A 10 3.58 12.55 -12.11
C SER A 10 3.90 13.63 -13.16
N ASP A 11 2.89 14.10 -13.89
CA ASP A 11 3.08 15.13 -14.93
C ASP A 11 3.56 16.46 -14.30
N ILE A 12 3.00 16.84 -13.16
CA ILE A 12 3.46 18.01 -12.40
C ILE A 12 4.91 17.79 -11.93
N GLY A 13 5.20 16.62 -11.35
CA GLY A 13 6.54 16.29 -10.89
C GLY A 13 7.59 16.38 -12.02
N ARG A 14 7.30 15.76 -13.16
CA ARG A 14 8.19 15.80 -14.34
C ARG A 14 8.46 17.22 -14.84
N LYS A 15 7.47 18.09 -14.82
CA LYS A 15 7.64 19.51 -15.21
C LYS A 15 8.69 20.22 -14.36
N TYR A 16 8.89 19.79 -13.12
CA TYR A 16 9.83 20.37 -12.17
C TYR A 16 11.02 19.45 -11.85
N ASN A 17 11.26 18.41 -12.64
CA ASN A 17 12.29 17.39 -12.41
C ASN A 17 12.20 16.77 -11.00
N ILE A 18 10.97 16.49 -10.54
CA ILE A 18 10.69 15.84 -9.26
C ILE A 18 10.12 14.45 -9.55
N PRO A 19 10.77 13.36 -9.09
CA PRO A 19 10.24 12.02 -9.27
C PRO A 19 8.99 11.79 -8.43
N LEU A 20 8.01 11.09 -8.97
CA LEU A 20 6.92 10.52 -8.18
C LEU A 20 7.38 9.14 -7.66
N ILE A 21 7.54 9.03 -6.35
CA ILE A 21 7.80 7.76 -5.65
C ILE A 21 6.49 7.33 -5.01
N MET A 22 6.02 6.13 -5.32
CA MET A 22 4.72 5.64 -4.89
C MET A 22 4.80 4.40 -4.04
N ASP A 23 4.23 4.45 -2.84
CA ASP A 23 3.94 3.26 -2.06
C ASP A 23 2.67 2.60 -2.61
N ASN A 24 2.83 1.43 -3.22
CA ASN A 24 1.75 0.63 -3.79
C ASN A 24 1.43 -0.62 -2.95
N THR A 25 1.80 -0.61 -1.67
CA THR A 25 1.59 -1.73 -0.74
C THR A 25 0.12 -2.18 -0.68
N ALA A 26 -0.82 -1.24 -0.74
CA ALA A 26 -2.24 -1.54 -0.58
C ALA A 26 -2.92 -2.08 -1.85
N ALA A 27 -2.26 -2.00 -3.01
CA ALA A 27 -2.84 -2.32 -4.31
C ALA A 27 -1.87 -3.06 -5.25
N PRO A 28 -1.09 -4.06 -4.76
CA PRO A 28 -0.24 -4.82 -5.67
C PRO A 28 -1.13 -5.52 -6.71
N ILE A 29 -0.61 -5.73 -7.91
CA ILE A 29 -1.29 -6.34 -9.06
C ILE A 29 -2.41 -5.48 -9.64
N ILE A 30 -3.32 -4.96 -8.83
CA ILE A 30 -4.50 -4.20 -9.29
C ILE A 30 -4.18 -2.75 -9.68
N CYS A 31 -3.05 -2.20 -9.22
CA CYS A 31 -2.54 -0.90 -9.63
C CYS A 31 -1.10 -1.04 -10.10
N LYS A 32 -0.77 -0.40 -11.22
CA LYS A 32 0.56 -0.40 -11.83
C LYS A 32 1.09 1.04 -11.98
N PRO A 33 1.58 1.68 -10.91
CA PRO A 33 1.92 3.10 -10.91
C PRO A 33 2.96 3.49 -11.95
N ILE A 34 3.88 2.59 -12.32
CA ILE A 34 4.91 2.84 -13.36
C ILE A 34 4.27 3.14 -14.71
N GLU A 35 3.21 2.42 -15.09
CA GLU A 35 2.48 2.64 -16.35
C GLU A 35 1.78 4.02 -16.38
N HIS A 36 1.65 4.65 -15.23
CA HIS A 36 1.05 5.98 -15.05
C HIS A 36 2.07 7.07 -14.70
N GLY A 37 3.38 6.77 -14.80
CA GLY A 37 4.45 7.74 -14.72
C GLY A 37 5.20 7.81 -13.40
N ALA A 38 4.92 6.94 -12.43
CA ALA A 38 5.75 6.84 -11.24
C ALA A 38 7.19 6.47 -11.61
N ALA A 39 8.15 7.17 -11.02
CA ALA A 39 9.58 6.90 -11.22
C ALA A 39 10.04 5.67 -10.41
N VAL A 40 9.52 5.55 -9.20
CA VAL A 40 9.84 4.45 -8.28
C VAL A 40 8.57 3.96 -7.62
N VAL A 41 8.46 2.65 -7.43
CA VAL A 41 7.39 2.01 -6.67
C VAL A 41 7.98 1.28 -5.47
N ILE A 42 7.36 1.47 -4.32
CA ILE A 42 7.72 0.80 -3.08
C ILE A 42 6.60 -0.14 -2.67
N HIS A 43 6.96 -1.31 -2.17
CA HIS A 43 6.04 -2.23 -1.53
C HIS A 43 6.55 -2.67 -0.17
N SER A 44 5.70 -2.60 0.85
CA SER A 44 5.89 -3.44 2.03
C SER A 44 5.50 -4.88 1.65
N LEU A 45 6.49 -5.72 1.43
CA LEU A 45 6.28 -7.14 1.10
C LEU A 45 5.63 -7.90 2.27
N THR A 46 5.74 -7.37 3.48
CA THR A 46 5.06 -7.84 4.71
C THR A 46 3.54 -7.98 4.53
N LYS A 47 2.94 -7.15 3.65
CA LYS A 47 1.49 -7.01 3.50
C LYS A 47 0.95 -8.01 2.47
N TYR A 48 0.23 -7.57 1.46
CA TYR A 48 -0.45 -8.43 0.47
C TYR A 48 0.48 -9.37 -0.29
N ILE A 49 1.72 -8.97 -0.55
CA ILE A 49 2.66 -9.82 -1.31
C ILE A 49 3.04 -11.04 -0.48
N GLY A 50 3.52 -10.87 0.75
CA GLY A 50 3.76 -11.99 1.67
C GLY A 50 2.44 -12.65 2.11
N GLY A 51 1.46 -11.86 2.50
CA GLY A 51 0.07 -12.26 2.71
C GLY A 51 -0.24 -13.06 3.97
N HIS A 52 0.75 -13.33 4.83
CA HIS A 52 0.57 -14.24 5.98
C HIS A 52 1.01 -13.64 7.31
N GLY A 53 1.59 -12.43 7.32
CA GLY A 53 2.08 -11.78 8.54
C GLY A 53 3.28 -12.49 9.19
N THR A 54 4.00 -13.33 8.44
CA THR A 54 5.08 -14.19 8.94
C THR A 54 6.47 -13.60 8.76
N ALA A 55 6.63 -12.61 7.87
CA ALA A 55 7.91 -12.01 7.55
C ALA A 55 7.78 -10.50 7.33
N VAL A 56 8.80 -9.76 7.73
CA VAL A 56 8.93 -8.32 7.46
C VAL A 56 9.92 -8.12 6.34
N ALA A 57 9.48 -7.46 5.26
CA ALA A 57 10.30 -7.18 4.10
C ALA A 57 9.78 -5.99 3.30
N GLY A 58 10.62 -5.43 2.44
CA GLY A 58 10.27 -4.36 1.51
C GLY A 58 10.92 -4.56 0.15
N SER A 59 10.38 -3.91 -0.87
CA SER A 59 11.00 -3.82 -2.19
C SER A 59 10.92 -2.42 -2.75
N ILE A 60 11.93 -2.09 -3.55
CA ILE A 60 12.02 -0.88 -4.35
C ILE A 60 12.09 -1.31 -5.82
N VAL A 61 11.20 -0.77 -6.64
CA VAL A 61 11.18 -0.99 -8.09
C VAL A 61 11.45 0.33 -8.77
N ASP A 62 12.62 0.48 -9.35
CA ASP A 62 12.98 1.64 -10.18
C ASP A 62 12.44 1.42 -11.60
N SER A 63 11.69 2.37 -12.12
CA SER A 63 11.07 2.25 -13.44
C SER A 63 12.05 2.40 -14.60
N GLY A 64 13.22 2.99 -14.36
CA GLY A 64 14.17 3.38 -15.41
C GLY A 64 13.72 4.56 -16.29
N ASN A 65 12.55 5.15 -16.03
CA ASN A 65 11.94 6.17 -16.90
C ASN A 65 12.06 7.61 -16.37
N PHE A 66 12.79 7.83 -15.28
CA PHE A 66 13.06 9.17 -14.74
C PHE A 66 14.51 9.56 -14.97
N ASP A 67 14.74 10.77 -15.46
CA ASP A 67 16.09 11.31 -15.64
C ASP A 67 16.63 11.90 -14.32
N TRP A 68 17.41 11.11 -13.61
CA TRP A 68 18.06 11.51 -12.35
C TRP A 68 19.16 12.56 -12.51
N THR A 69 19.54 12.88 -13.76
CA THR A 69 20.57 13.87 -14.07
C THR A 69 20.03 15.21 -14.52
N ALA A 70 18.74 15.32 -14.76
CA ALA A 70 18.09 16.51 -15.30
C ALA A 70 18.17 17.76 -14.38
N ASP A 71 18.29 17.57 -13.07
CA ASP A 71 18.48 18.66 -12.11
C ASP A 71 19.50 18.26 -11.03
N PRO A 72 20.82 18.47 -11.31
CA PRO A 72 21.87 18.09 -10.38
C PRO A 72 21.77 18.72 -9.00
N LYS A 73 21.25 19.94 -8.91
CA LYS A 73 21.08 20.63 -7.62
C LYS A 73 20.00 20.01 -6.76
N ARG A 74 18.94 19.50 -7.39
CA ARG A 74 17.85 18.81 -6.71
C ARG A 74 18.18 17.35 -6.41
N GLN A 75 19.02 16.75 -7.24
CA GLN A 75 19.40 15.34 -7.18
C GLN A 75 20.92 15.16 -6.93
N PRO A 76 21.50 15.77 -5.88
CA PRO A 76 22.96 15.75 -5.66
C PRO A 76 23.49 14.33 -5.49
N LEU A 77 22.74 13.45 -4.83
CA LEU A 77 23.13 12.05 -4.58
C LEU A 77 23.36 11.22 -5.84
N PHE A 78 22.89 11.68 -7.00
CA PHE A 78 23.10 11.01 -8.28
C PHE A 78 24.06 11.75 -9.21
N ASN A 79 24.41 13.00 -8.88
CA ASN A 79 25.15 13.89 -9.77
C ASN A 79 26.49 14.37 -9.20
N GLU A 80 26.72 14.24 -7.91
CA GLU A 80 27.98 14.53 -7.26
C GLU A 80 28.81 13.27 -7.11
N PRO A 81 30.17 13.38 -7.11
CA PRO A 81 31.05 12.26 -6.80
C PRO A 81 30.76 11.68 -5.41
N ASP A 82 30.68 10.38 -5.31
CA ASP A 82 30.51 9.66 -4.04
C ASP A 82 31.89 9.19 -3.55
N ASP A 83 32.43 9.88 -2.54
CA ASP A 83 33.76 9.60 -2.00
C ASP A 83 33.87 8.19 -1.41
N SER A 84 32.79 7.64 -0.86
CA SER A 84 32.76 6.28 -0.32
C SER A 84 32.91 5.20 -1.41
N TYR A 85 32.76 5.60 -2.68
CA TYR A 85 32.82 4.72 -3.85
C TYR A 85 33.87 5.26 -4.88
N GLY A 86 34.94 5.89 -4.43
CA GLY A 86 36.03 6.33 -5.30
C GLY A 86 35.63 7.41 -6.31
N GLY A 87 34.69 8.27 -5.95
CA GLY A 87 34.24 9.38 -6.78
C GLY A 87 33.20 9.01 -7.84
N VAL A 88 32.52 7.89 -7.70
CA VAL A 88 31.47 7.46 -8.63
C VAL A 88 30.31 8.49 -8.65
N VAL A 89 29.89 8.86 -9.86
CA VAL A 89 28.68 9.65 -10.11
C VAL A 89 27.57 8.67 -10.54
N TRP A 90 26.69 8.32 -9.61
CA TRP A 90 25.71 7.24 -9.76
C TRP A 90 24.78 7.38 -10.97
N GLY A 91 24.31 8.61 -11.26
CA GLY A 91 23.44 8.89 -12.39
C GLY A 91 24.04 8.63 -13.76
N LYS A 92 25.38 8.60 -13.85
CA LYS A 92 26.14 8.27 -15.08
C LYS A 92 26.63 6.83 -15.07
N ALA A 93 27.28 6.42 -13.98
CA ALA A 93 27.92 5.11 -13.90
C ALA A 93 26.93 3.95 -14.01
N VAL A 94 25.74 4.07 -13.41
CA VAL A 94 24.76 2.96 -13.42
C VAL A 94 24.25 2.68 -14.83
N PRO A 95 23.76 3.66 -15.62
CA PRO A 95 23.36 3.41 -17.01
C PRO A 95 24.51 2.88 -17.87
N GLU A 96 25.72 3.38 -17.70
CA GLU A 96 26.90 2.92 -18.46
C GLU A 96 27.24 1.46 -18.18
N LEU A 97 27.18 1.05 -16.90
CA LEU A 97 27.55 -0.31 -16.48
C LEU A 97 26.46 -1.35 -16.71
N THR A 98 25.18 -0.96 -16.55
CA THR A 98 24.08 -1.91 -16.55
C THR A 98 23.23 -1.89 -17.82
N GLY A 99 23.37 -0.85 -18.64
CA GLY A 99 22.48 -0.58 -19.79
C GLY A 99 21.08 -0.12 -19.38
N ALA A 100 20.82 0.11 -18.09
CA ALA A 100 19.52 0.50 -17.57
C ALA A 100 19.60 1.75 -16.68
N ASN A 101 18.66 2.68 -16.82
CA ASN A 101 18.63 3.90 -16.04
C ASN A 101 17.94 3.67 -14.66
N VAL A 102 18.62 2.91 -13.79
CA VAL A 102 18.10 2.50 -12.47
C VAL A 102 19.02 2.92 -11.30
N PRO A 103 19.57 4.15 -11.30
CA PRO A 103 20.52 4.56 -10.28
C PRO A 103 19.91 4.65 -8.89
N PHE A 104 18.60 4.89 -8.75
CA PHE A 104 17.94 4.96 -7.46
C PHE A 104 17.98 3.59 -6.75
N ALA A 105 17.57 2.52 -7.42
CA ALA A 105 17.59 1.18 -6.85
C ALA A 105 19.00 0.67 -6.58
N VAL A 106 19.93 0.92 -7.51
CA VAL A 106 21.33 0.50 -7.36
C VAL A 106 21.99 1.22 -6.18
N ARG A 107 21.87 2.55 -6.10
CA ARG A 107 22.43 3.32 -4.99
C ARG A 107 21.83 2.94 -3.65
N ALA A 108 20.51 2.75 -3.59
CA ALA A 108 19.82 2.27 -2.38
C ALA A 108 20.39 0.93 -1.90
N ARG A 109 20.71 0.01 -2.82
CA ARG A 109 21.29 -1.29 -2.51
C ARG A 109 22.76 -1.18 -2.09
N VAL A 110 23.57 -0.44 -2.84
CA VAL A 110 25.03 -0.40 -2.68
C VAL A 110 25.44 0.49 -1.51
N CYS A 111 24.83 1.67 -1.36
CA CYS A 111 25.18 2.60 -0.27
C CYS A 111 24.36 2.31 1.00
N LEU A 112 23.02 2.34 0.90
CA LEU A 112 22.19 2.30 2.11
C LEU A 112 22.07 0.90 2.69
N LEU A 113 21.67 -0.09 1.91
CA LEU A 113 21.46 -1.45 2.40
C LEU A 113 22.76 -2.07 2.90
N ARG A 114 23.85 -1.92 2.13
CA ARG A 114 25.18 -2.43 2.48
C ARG A 114 25.70 -1.77 3.74
N ASP A 115 25.71 -0.43 3.80
CA ASP A 115 26.37 0.31 4.87
C ASP A 115 25.56 0.27 6.18
N LEU A 116 24.22 0.27 6.10
CA LEU A 116 23.33 0.11 7.27
C LEU A 116 23.16 -1.36 7.68
N GLY A 117 23.49 -2.31 6.82
CA GLY A 117 23.39 -3.74 7.12
C GLY A 117 21.95 -4.28 7.17
N SER A 118 20.95 -3.55 6.65
CA SER A 118 19.54 -3.93 6.70
C SER A 118 19.18 -5.01 5.65
N ALA A 119 20.05 -6.01 5.47
CA ALA A 119 19.81 -7.09 4.53
C ALA A 119 18.69 -8.02 5.00
N LEU A 120 17.85 -8.44 4.05
CA LEU A 120 16.76 -9.36 4.33
C LEU A 120 17.29 -10.76 4.70
N ALA A 121 16.82 -11.33 5.81
CA ALA A 121 17.16 -12.71 6.18
C ALA A 121 16.66 -13.70 5.12
N PRO A 122 17.42 -14.75 4.78
CA PRO A 122 17.05 -15.73 3.76
C PRO A 122 15.70 -16.41 4.02
N ASP A 123 15.38 -16.75 5.26
CA ASP A 123 14.11 -17.37 5.64
C ASP A 123 12.92 -16.42 5.40
N ASN A 124 13.10 -15.12 5.67
CA ASN A 124 12.09 -14.12 5.36
C ASN A 124 11.93 -13.96 3.83
N ALA A 125 13.02 -14.00 3.08
CA ALA A 125 12.97 -13.95 1.62
C ALA A 125 12.20 -15.16 1.06
N PHE A 126 12.48 -16.36 1.58
CA PHE A 126 11.77 -17.59 1.21
C PHE A 126 10.26 -17.49 1.47
N ALA A 127 9.87 -17.06 2.68
CA ALA A 127 8.46 -16.89 3.03
C ALA A 127 7.75 -15.86 2.12
N ILE A 128 8.43 -14.75 1.78
CA ILE A 128 7.89 -13.74 0.87
C ILE A 128 7.75 -14.26 -0.56
N ILE A 129 8.71 -15.04 -1.06
CA ILE A 129 8.65 -15.63 -2.40
C ILE A 129 7.46 -16.59 -2.50
N GLN A 130 7.23 -17.46 -1.50
CA GLN A 130 6.05 -18.30 -1.46
C GLN A 130 4.73 -17.50 -1.48
N GLY A 131 4.67 -16.37 -0.75
CA GLY A 131 3.55 -15.45 -0.80
C GLY A 131 3.36 -14.81 -2.18
N LEU A 132 4.46 -14.45 -2.84
CA LEU A 132 4.45 -13.83 -4.17
C LEU A 132 3.86 -14.78 -5.23
N GLU A 133 4.14 -16.08 -5.17
CA GLU A 133 3.61 -17.07 -6.11
C GLU A 133 2.06 -17.08 -6.16
N THR A 134 1.40 -16.78 -5.05
CA THR A 134 -0.05 -16.81 -4.94
C THR A 134 -0.72 -15.43 -4.89
N VAL A 135 0.05 -14.34 -4.96
CA VAL A 135 -0.49 -12.98 -4.75
C VAL A 135 -1.60 -12.62 -5.74
N VAL A 136 -1.50 -13.03 -7.00
CA VAL A 136 -2.52 -12.74 -8.03
C VAL A 136 -3.86 -13.39 -7.67
N LEU A 137 -3.83 -14.66 -7.29
CA LEU A 137 -5.02 -15.42 -6.87
C LEU A 137 -5.64 -14.81 -5.61
N ARG A 138 -4.80 -14.48 -4.62
CA ARG A 138 -5.25 -13.88 -3.36
C ARG A 138 -5.85 -12.50 -3.58
N MET A 139 -5.19 -11.63 -4.38
CA MET A 139 -5.69 -10.28 -4.65
C MET A 139 -7.05 -10.29 -5.34
N LYS A 140 -7.25 -11.19 -6.31
CA LYS A 140 -8.56 -11.39 -6.95
C LYS A 140 -9.63 -11.72 -5.91
N GLN A 141 -9.37 -12.73 -5.08
CA GLN A 141 -10.32 -13.17 -4.05
C GLN A 141 -10.56 -12.11 -2.97
N HIS A 142 -9.52 -11.39 -2.55
CA HIS A 142 -9.64 -10.24 -1.65
C HIS A 142 -10.62 -9.18 -2.19
N CYS A 143 -10.48 -8.80 -3.46
CA CYS A 143 -11.34 -7.81 -4.09
C CYS A 143 -12.79 -8.30 -4.23
N GLU A 144 -13.00 -9.52 -4.68
CA GLU A 144 -14.34 -10.11 -4.80
C GLU A 144 -15.06 -10.18 -3.45
N ASN A 145 -14.35 -10.59 -2.40
CA ASN A 145 -14.90 -10.63 -1.04
C ASN A 145 -15.23 -9.21 -0.54
N ALA A 146 -14.34 -8.24 -0.79
CA ALA A 146 -14.57 -6.85 -0.39
C ALA A 146 -15.82 -6.26 -1.06
N GLU A 147 -16.04 -6.51 -2.34
CA GLU A 147 -17.25 -6.04 -3.05
C GLU A 147 -18.54 -6.64 -2.47
N LYS A 148 -18.52 -7.93 -2.13
CA LYS A 148 -19.66 -8.56 -1.45
C LYS A 148 -19.94 -7.90 -0.10
N VAL A 149 -18.91 -7.64 0.69
CA VAL A 149 -19.00 -6.96 1.98
C VAL A 149 -19.51 -5.52 1.81
N VAL A 150 -18.98 -4.75 0.86
CA VAL A 150 -19.45 -3.39 0.55
C VAL A 150 -20.95 -3.38 0.21
N ASN A 151 -21.40 -4.30 -0.65
CA ASN A 151 -22.80 -4.40 -1.06
C ASN A 151 -23.74 -4.75 0.11
N PHE A 152 -23.27 -5.55 1.07
CA PHE A 152 -24.00 -5.84 2.30
C PHE A 152 -24.06 -4.61 3.21
N LEU A 153 -22.90 -3.97 3.47
CA LEU A 153 -22.79 -2.82 4.38
C LEU A 153 -23.59 -1.60 3.91
N LYS A 154 -23.69 -1.37 2.62
CA LYS A 154 -24.50 -0.27 2.04
C LYS A 154 -26.00 -0.38 2.37
N LYS A 155 -26.47 -1.58 2.66
CA LYS A 155 -27.89 -1.85 2.99
C LYS A 155 -28.15 -1.93 4.50
N HIS A 156 -27.09 -1.89 5.32
CA HIS A 156 -27.22 -2.12 6.76
C HIS A 156 -27.61 -0.84 7.50
N LYS A 157 -28.70 -0.88 8.26
CA LYS A 157 -29.32 0.29 8.93
C LYS A 157 -28.43 1.03 9.93
N GLU A 158 -27.46 0.35 10.52
CA GLU A 158 -26.53 0.93 11.51
C GLU A 158 -25.27 1.53 10.86
N ILE A 159 -25.10 1.38 9.54
CA ILE A 159 -24.01 1.99 8.79
C ILE A 159 -24.47 3.33 8.23
N THR A 160 -23.77 4.41 8.59
CA THR A 160 -24.06 5.75 8.09
C THR A 160 -23.33 6.06 6.81
N LYS A 161 -22.15 5.43 6.63
CA LYS A 161 -21.31 5.64 5.45
C LYS A 161 -20.43 4.44 5.18
N VAL A 162 -20.31 4.09 3.91
CA VAL A 162 -19.31 3.14 3.40
C VAL A 162 -18.26 3.93 2.61
N ILE A 163 -16.98 3.70 2.90
CA ILE A 163 -15.85 4.37 2.28
C ILE A 163 -15.05 3.30 1.52
N TYR A 164 -15.21 3.30 0.21
CA TYR A 164 -14.56 2.36 -0.69
C TYR A 164 -14.07 3.11 -1.93
N SER A 165 -13.18 2.53 -2.72
CA SER A 165 -12.58 3.22 -3.88
C SER A 165 -13.62 3.70 -4.91
N THR A 166 -14.74 2.98 -5.03
CA THR A 166 -15.86 3.30 -5.93
C THR A 166 -16.99 4.10 -5.25
N GLU A 167 -16.97 4.26 -3.94
CA GLU A 167 -18.05 4.88 -3.15
C GLU A 167 -17.65 6.32 -2.76
N HIS A 168 -17.40 7.16 -3.76
CA HIS A 168 -17.08 8.59 -3.63
C HIS A 168 -17.85 9.41 -4.66
N ASP A 169 -17.64 10.72 -4.67
CA ASP A 169 -18.08 11.55 -5.80
C ASP A 169 -17.44 11.06 -7.12
N LYS A 170 -18.09 11.42 -8.23
CA LYS A 170 -17.70 10.92 -9.56
C LYS A 170 -16.21 11.15 -9.86
N LYS A 171 -15.68 12.33 -9.53
CA LYS A 171 -14.27 12.68 -9.81
C LYS A 171 -13.27 11.76 -9.11
N ILE A 172 -13.59 11.29 -7.91
CA ILE A 172 -12.74 10.38 -7.14
C ILE A 172 -12.96 8.94 -7.60
N SER A 173 -14.20 8.53 -7.83
CA SER A 173 -14.54 7.18 -8.30
C SER A 173 -13.99 6.90 -9.70
N ASP A 174 -13.98 7.87 -10.60
CA ASP A 174 -13.39 7.74 -11.94
C ASP A 174 -11.88 7.39 -11.89
N ARG A 175 -11.18 7.74 -10.81
CA ARG A 175 -9.79 7.33 -10.60
C ARG A 175 -9.68 5.82 -10.34
N ALA A 176 -10.64 5.21 -9.67
CA ALA A 176 -10.64 3.76 -9.50
C ALA A 176 -10.71 3.06 -10.87
N THR A 177 -11.61 3.49 -11.72
CA THR A 177 -11.72 2.97 -13.09
C THR A 177 -10.46 3.23 -13.93
N LYS A 178 -9.80 4.38 -13.72
CA LYS A 178 -8.60 4.77 -14.49
C LYS A 178 -7.34 4.00 -14.09
N TYR A 179 -7.17 3.73 -12.79
CA TYR A 179 -5.90 3.24 -12.24
C TYR A 179 -5.93 1.83 -11.69
N LEU A 180 -7.13 1.27 -11.46
CA LEU A 180 -7.27 -0.08 -10.93
C LEU A 180 -7.78 -1.03 -12.02
N SER A 181 -7.26 -2.25 -12.03
CA SER A 181 -7.68 -3.32 -12.93
C SER A 181 -7.79 -4.64 -12.17
N GLY A 182 -8.81 -5.44 -12.48
CA GLY A 182 -9.02 -6.73 -11.82
C GLY A 182 -9.57 -6.66 -10.40
N GLY A 183 -10.04 -5.47 -9.95
CA GLY A 183 -10.70 -5.27 -8.67
C GLY A 183 -10.51 -3.86 -8.10
N ASN A 184 -11.27 -3.54 -7.07
CA ASN A 184 -11.34 -2.20 -6.48
C ASN A 184 -10.63 -2.07 -5.12
N GLY A 185 -9.84 -3.10 -4.76
CA GLY A 185 -9.07 -3.16 -3.53
C GLY A 185 -9.83 -3.82 -2.37
N PRO A 186 -9.08 -4.35 -1.38
CA PRO A 186 -9.65 -5.13 -0.28
C PRO A 186 -9.95 -4.34 0.99
N MET A 187 -9.66 -3.05 1.02
CA MET A 187 -9.88 -2.22 2.21
C MET A 187 -11.20 -1.47 2.15
N VAL A 188 -12.00 -1.58 3.20
CA VAL A 188 -13.30 -0.92 3.35
C VAL A 188 -13.31 -0.12 4.63
N GLY A 189 -13.71 1.14 4.56
CA GLY A 189 -14.01 1.97 5.73
C GLY A 189 -15.52 2.02 5.95
N ILE A 190 -15.94 2.06 7.20
CA ILE A 190 -17.34 2.30 7.57
C ILE A 190 -17.43 3.32 8.69
N GLU A 191 -18.52 4.05 8.70
CA GLU A 191 -18.92 4.88 9.83
C GLU A 191 -20.22 4.32 10.42
N LEU A 192 -20.23 4.15 11.74
CA LEU A 192 -21.34 3.56 12.49
C LEU A 192 -22.21 4.65 13.13
N LYS A 193 -23.49 4.35 13.37
CA LYS A 193 -24.29 5.13 14.28
C LYS A 193 -23.82 4.90 15.72
N GLY A 194 -23.76 5.95 16.55
CA GLY A 194 -23.46 5.83 17.98
C GLY A 194 -22.00 6.11 18.38
N GLY A 195 -21.23 6.72 17.49
CA GLY A 195 -19.89 7.27 17.84
C GLY A 195 -18.86 6.22 18.26
N ILE A 196 -17.98 6.61 19.20
CA ILE A 196 -16.84 5.79 19.64
C ILE A 196 -17.27 4.46 20.31
N GLU A 197 -18.33 4.48 21.10
CA GLU A 197 -18.80 3.28 21.78
C GLU A 197 -19.37 2.23 20.82
N ALA A 198 -20.05 2.68 19.75
CA ALA A 198 -20.50 1.78 18.69
C ALA A 198 -19.30 1.13 17.97
N GLY A 199 -18.23 1.89 17.72
CA GLY A 199 -17.01 1.37 17.12
C GLY A 199 -16.34 0.31 17.99
N LYS A 200 -16.19 0.56 19.30
CA LYS A 200 -15.63 -0.41 20.25
C LYS A 200 -16.47 -1.69 20.29
N LYS A 201 -17.78 -1.55 20.52
CA LYS A 201 -18.71 -2.69 20.59
C LYS A 201 -18.72 -3.51 19.30
N PHE A 202 -18.63 -2.85 18.14
CA PHE A 202 -18.53 -3.53 16.85
C PHE A 202 -17.29 -4.42 16.80
N ILE A 203 -16.11 -3.89 17.11
CA ILE A 203 -14.84 -4.64 17.11
C ILE A 203 -14.90 -5.83 18.10
N GLU A 204 -15.38 -5.61 19.30
CA GLU A 204 -15.47 -6.64 20.35
C GLU A 204 -16.44 -7.77 19.99
N SER A 205 -17.46 -7.49 19.16
CA SER A 205 -18.43 -8.48 18.73
C SER A 205 -18.00 -9.34 17.53
N LEU A 206 -16.90 -8.98 16.87
CA LEU A 206 -16.41 -9.70 15.70
C LEU A 206 -15.85 -11.07 16.09
N LYS A 207 -16.30 -12.12 15.38
CA LYS A 207 -15.83 -13.50 15.60
C LYS A 207 -14.84 -13.96 14.55
N MET A 208 -14.97 -13.47 13.30
CA MET A 208 -14.17 -13.90 12.16
C MET A 208 -12.99 -12.96 11.90
N PHE A 209 -13.13 -11.67 12.22
CA PHE A 209 -12.10 -10.68 11.98
C PHE A 209 -11.12 -10.62 13.14
N TYR A 210 -9.84 -10.61 12.83
CA TYR A 210 -8.81 -10.36 13.83
C TYR A 210 -8.72 -8.85 14.11
N HIS A 211 -8.74 -8.49 15.39
CA HIS A 211 -8.55 -7.10 15.80
C HIS A 211 -7.05 -6.78 15.81
N VAL A 212 -6.55 -6.23 14.73
CA VAL A 212 -5.13 -5.87 14.57
C VAL A 212 -4.94 -4.71 13.59
N ALA A 213 -4.01 -3.82 13.93
CA ALA A 213 -3.62 -2.68 13.10
C ALA A 213 -2.68 -3.11 11.95
N ASN A 214 -3.15 -4.00 11.08
CA ASN A 214 -2.41 -4.47 9.92
C ASN A 214 -3.31 -4.45 8.67
N ILE A 215 -2.72 -4.74 7.51
CA ILE A 215 -3.40 -4.93 6.22
C ILE A 215 -2.73 -6.07 5.47
N GLY A 216 -3.42 -6.65 4.49
CA GLY A 216 -2.80 -7.56 3.53
C GLY A 216 -2.56 -8.98 4.03
N ASP A 217 -3.21 -9.36 5.12
CA ASP A 217 -3.24 -10.75 5.57
C ASP A 217 -4.31 -11.55 4.80
N ALA A 218 -4.08 -12.83 4.58
CA ALA A 218 -5.08 -13.73 3.98
C ALA A 218 -6.37 -13.79 4.82
N ARG A 219 -6.26 -13.58 6.15
CA ARG A 219 -7.37 -13.45 7.09
C ARG A 219 -7.97 -12.05 7.05
N SER A 220 -9.22 -11.93 7.42
CA SER A 220 -9.88 -10.64 7.56
C SER A 220 -9.48 -9.93 8.86
N LEU A 221 -9.16 -8.64 8.76
CA LEU A 221 -8.69 -7.81 9.87
C LEU A 221 -9.61 -6.61 10.05
N ALA A 222 -9.77 -6.17 11.29
CA ALA A 222 -10.54 -4.97 11.62
C ALA A 222 -9.81 -4.13 12.67
N ILE A 223 -9.99 -2.80 12.58
CA ILE A 223 -9.50 -1.87 13.58
C ILE A 223 -10.43 -0.68 13.72
N HIS A 224 -10.60 -0.21 14.96
CA HIS A 224 -11.24 1.04 15.30
C HIS A 224 -10.17 2.08 15.67
N PRO A 225 -9.73 2.94 14.73
CA PRO A 225 -8.56 3.79 14.96
C PRO A 225 -8.71 4.75 16.13
N ALA A 226 -9.89 5.33 16.34
CA ALA A 226 -10.13 6.29 17.41
C ALA A 226 -9.87 5.74 18.81
N SER A 227 -10.05 4.43 19.04
CA SER A 227 -9.76 3.78 20.34
C SER A 227 -8.42 3.05 20.38
N THR A 228 -7.63 3.07 19.30
CA THR A 228 -6.36 2.32 19.21
C THR A 228 -5.23 3.20 18.67
N THR A 229 -4.96 3.15 17.36
CA THR A 229 -3.82 3.83 16.73
C THR A 229 -3.88 5.36 16.77
N HIS A 230 -5.04 5.95 17.00
CA HIS A 230 -5.26 7.40 17.07
C HIS A 230 -5.87 7.82 18.42
N SER A 231 -5.75 6.98 19.45
CA SER A 231 -6.33 7.23 20.78
C SER A 231 -5.76 8.46 21.50
N GLN A 232 -4.57 8.92 21.09
CA GLN A 232 -3.94 10.13 21.61
C GLN A 232 -4.49 11.43 20.98
N LEU A 233 -5.25 11.35 19.88
CA LEU A 233 -5.79 12.51 19.19
C LEU A 233 -7.12 12.94 19.78
N ASN A 234 -7.32 14.25 19.94
CA ASN A 234 -8.62 14.79 20.28
C ASN A 234 -9.58 14.75 19.06
N GLU A 235 -10.84 15.09 19.27
CA GLU A 235 -11.89 15.01 18.24
C GLU A 235 -11.59 15.87 17.00
N LYS A 236 -11.02 17.07 17.18
CA LYS A 236 -10.65 17.96 16.08
C LYS A 236 -9.48 17.40 15.26
N GLU A 237 -8.49 16.85 15.93
CA GLU A 237 -7.33 16.21 15.30
C GLU A 237 -7.72 14.93 14.57
N LEU A 238 -8.60 14.13 15.14
CA LEU A 238 -9.19 12.95 14.45
C LEU A 238 -9.91 13.38 13.16
N ALA A 239 -10.78 14.38 13.23
CA ALA A 239 -11.49 14.89 12.06
C ALA A 239 -10.52 15.43 10.99
N ALA A 240 -9.48 16.15 11.39
CA ALA A 240 -8.43 16.67 10.50
C ALA A 240 -7.63 15.52 9.83
N SER A 241 -7.43 14.39 10.51
CA SER A 241 -6.80 13.18 9.94
C SER A 241 -7.73 12.39 9.00
N GLY A 242 -9.00 12.79 8.88
CA GLY A 242 -10.03 12.10 8.09
C GLY A 242 -10.59 10.85 8.76
N VAL A 243 -10.39 10.71 10.07
CA VAL A 243 -10.94 9.64 10.90
C VAL A 243 -12.02 10.22 11.80
N THR A 244 -13.21 9.62 11.79
CA THR A 244 -14.27 9.98 12.74
C THR A 244 -14.24 9.07 13.97
N GLN A 245 -14.93 9.46 15.03
CA GLN A 245 -15.01 8.63 16.25
C GLN A 245 -15.69 7.28 16.02
N SER A 246 -16.53 7.17 15.01
CA SER A 246 -17.25 5.93 14.66
C SER A 246 -16.63 5.17 13.50
N TYR A 247 -15.48 5.64 12.99
CA TYR A 247 -14.83 5.02 11.84
C TYR A 247 -14.21 3.68 12.19
N VAL A 248 -14.55 2.65 11.43
CA VAL A 248 -13.89 1.33 11.49
C VAL A 248 -13.27 1.02 10.12
N ARG A 249 -12.05 0.54 10.11
CA ARG A 249 -11.38 0.02 8.92
C ARG A 249 -11.44 -1.50 8.93
N LEU A 250 -11.96 -2.05 7.84
CA LEU A 250 -11.95 -3.47 7.53
C LEU A 250 -10.91 -3.74 6.45
N CYS A 251 -10.09 -4.75 6.63
CA CYS A 251 -9.23 -5.32 5.59
C CYS A 251 -9.77 -6.71 5.29
N ILE A 252 -10.39 -6.88 4.14
CA ILE A 252 -11.10 -8.11 3.81
C ILE A 252 -10.12 -9.16 3.34
N GLY A 253 -10.15 -10.33 3.97
CA GLY A 253 -9.31 -11.47 3.66
C GLY A 253 -9.72 -12.21 2.37
N CYS A 254 -8.84 -13.10 1.92
CA CYS A 254 -9.11 -13.96 0.77
C CYS A 254 -9.60 -15.36 1.16
N LEU A 255 -9.48 -15.75 2.44
CA LEU A 255 -9.95 -17.05 2.90
C LEU A 255 -11.48 -17.10 2.93
N LEU A 256 -12.02 -18.22 2.45
CA LEU A 256 -13.45 -18.53 2.52
C LEU A 256 -13.69 -19.47 3.72
N TYR A 257 -14.25 -18.92 4.78
CA TYR A 257 -14.60 -19.71 5.99
C TYR A 257 -15.97 -20.40 5.87
N THR A 258 -16.36 -20.80 4.66
CA THR A 258 -17.71 -21.33 4.38
C THR A 258 -17.80 -22.85 4.46
N SER A 259 -16.70 -23.55 4.58
CA SER A 259 -16.67 -24.99 4.81
C SER A 259 -15.93 -25.28 6.11
N PRO A 260 -16.47 -26.12 6.99
CA PRO A 260 -15.66 -26.67 8.07
C PRO A 260 -14.46 -27.39 7.45
N SER A 261 -13.30 -27.16 8.04
CA SER A 261 -12.10 -27.90 7.64
C SER A 261 -12.36 -29.40 7.85
N PRO A 262 -11.92 -30.26 6.92
CA PRO A 262 -11.97 -31.71 7.19
C PRO A 262 -11.16 -32.16 8.42
N ARG A 263 -10.48 -31.21 9.08
CA ARG A 263 -9.68 -31.41 10.29
C ARG A 263 -10.37 -30.90 11.56
N ASP A 264 -11.49 -30.21 11.42
CA ASP A 264 -12.33 -29.76 12.52
C ASP A 264 -13.46 -30.78 12.76
#